data_d12d73a1ffcf23ef86f7a101b2a2dc60
#
_entry.id   d12d73a1ffcf23ef86f7a101b2a2dc60
#
_cell.length_a   1.000
_cell.length_b   1.000
_cell.length_c   1.000
_cell.angle_alpha   90.00
_cell.angle_beta   90.00
_cell.angle_gamma   90.00
#
_symmetry.space_group_name_H-M   'P 1'
#
loop_
_entity.id
_entity.type
_entity.pdbx_description
1 polymer ?
#
loop_
_entity_poly.entity_id
_entity_poly.type
_entity_poly.pdbx_seq_one_letter_code
_entity_poly.pdbx_strand_id
1 'polypeptide(L)'
;MATPSVLTFDAEGRAVDFEVWLDDLQLFLQCDRADGLSLFDLTSDVSPAPPATADSTVRSQWATRDAAARLAVRRHLPTTERAHFSQYRSAQTLYDAVVARYYSPATAALSRLFLPYLFPDLAAFPRVADLITHLRTSDARYRTALPAEFCAKNPPPLYLTLYYVVTRLPDSLRVVRDHFLSV
;
A
#
# COMPACT_ATOMS: atom_id res chain seq x y z
N MET A 1 11.28 14.04 16.80
CA MET A 1 10.61 13.25 15.75
C MET A 1 9.39 12.60 16.32
N ALA A 2 8.29 12.56 15.57
CA ALA A 2 7.12 11.80 15.99
C ALA A 2 7.42 10.30 15.87
N THR A 3 7.09 9.53 16.89
CA THR A 3 7.13 8.07 16.82
C THR A 3 6.00 7.63 15.90
N PRO A 4 6.24 6.73 14.92
CA PRO A 4 5.17 6.23 14.06
C PRO A 4 4.05 5.63 14.91
N SER A 5 2.83 5.79 14.44
CA SER A 5 1.65 5.19 15.08
C SER A 5 1.70 3.66 14.97
N VAL A 6 1.00 2.98 15.85
CA VAL A 6 0.78 1.55 15.71
C VAL A 6 -0.15 1.30 14.53
N LEU A 7 0.16 0.32 13.68
CA LEU A 7 -0.69 -0.08 12.57
C LEU A 7 -2.10 -0.42 13.08
N THR A 8 -3.11 0.12 12.44
CA THR A 8 -4.52 -0.09 12.79
C THR A 8 -5.25 -0.92 11.75
N PHE A 9 -6.35 -1.55 12.14
CA PHE A 9 -7.16 -2.40 11.27
C PHE A 9 -8.61 -1.94 11.30
N ASP A 10 -9.27 -2.09 10.15
CA ASP A 10 -10.72 -1.89 10.05
C ASP A 10 -11.51 -3.08 10.63
N ALA A 11 -12.84 -3.00 10.58
CA ALA A 11 -13.73 -4.05 11.09
C ALA A 11 -13.57 -5.39 10.35
N GLU A 12 -13.06 -5.36 9.12
CA GLU A 12 -12.79 -6.53 8.27
C GLU A 12 -11.36 -7.07 8.44
N GLY A 13 -10.56 -6.48 9.34
CA GLY A 13 -9.19 -6.90 9.60
C GLY A 13 -8.18 -6.49 8.54
N ARG A 14 -8.49 -5.49 7.70
CA ARG A 14 -7.55 -4.93 6.71
C ARG A 14 -6.76 -3.80 7.36
N ALA A 15 -5.48 -3.71 7.04
CA ALA A 15 -4.63 -2.63 7.50
C ALA A 15 -5.12 -1.28 6.94
N VAL A 16 -5.41 -0.34 7.84
CA VAL A 16 -5.82 1.02 7.48
C VAL A 16 -4.57 1.84 7.23
N ASP A 17 -4.57 2.58 6.10
CA ASP A 17 -3.47 3.49 5.71
C ASP A 17 -2.07 2.84 5.79
N PHE A 18 -1.97 1.56 5.40
CA PHE A 18 -0.73 0.80 5.51
C PHE A 18 0.46 1.50 4.83
N GLU A 19 0.25 2.14 3.69
CA GLU A 19 1.33 2.85 2.97
C GLU A 19 1.85 4.06 3.77
N VAL A 20 0.95 4.84 4.36
CA VAL A 20 1.34 5.98 5.21
C VAL A 20 2.08 5.47 6.44
N TRP A 21 1.56 4.42 7.07
CA TRP A 21 2.21 3.77 8.19
C TRP A 21 3.61 3.22 7.81
N LEU A 22 3.74 2.63 6.63
CA LEU A 22 5.00 2.09 6.14
C LEU A 22 6.03 3.20 5.89
N ASP A 23 5.61 4.30 5.27
CA ASP A 23 6.46 5.46 5.03
C ASP A 23 6.95 6.07 6.37
N ASP A 24 6.05 6.22 7.35
CA ASP A 24 6.40 6.70 8.69
C ASP A 24 7.37 5.77 9.41
N LEU A 25 7.15 4.44 9.30
CA LEU A 25 8.06 3.43 9.85
C LEU A 25 9.44 3.50 9.19
N GLN A 26 9.50 3.64 7.88
CA GLN A 26 10.76 3.77 7.14
C GLN A 26 11.53 5.03 7.58
N LEU A 27 10.86 6.17 7.65
CA LEU A 27 11.46 7.42 8.12
C LEU A 27 11.99 7.26 9.55
N PHE A 28 11.22 6.62 10.43
CA PHE A 28 11.66 6.36 11.80
C PHE A 28 12.93 5.49 11.83
N LEU A 29 12.95 4.38 11.09
CA LEU A 29 14.08 3.47 11.01
C LEU A 29 15.30 4.13 10.36
N GLN A 30 15.13 5.06 9.41
CA GLN A 30 16.22 5.81 8.79
C GLN A 30 16.85 6.82 9.75
N CYS A 31 16.05 7.39 10.64
CA CYS A 31 16.51 8.40 11.59
C CYS A 31 17.07 7.80 12.88
N ASP A 32 16.62 6.61 13.25
CA ASP A 32 17.15 5.89 14.41
C ASP A 32 18.44 5.18 14.01
N ARG A 33 19.55 5.60 14.61
CA ARG A 33 20.90 5.14 14.27
C ARG A 33 21.54 4.39 15.42
N ALA A 34 22.05 3.22 15.12
CA ALA A 34 22.93 2.47 16.01
C ALA A 34 24.34 2.42 15.40
N ASP A 35 25.33 3.04 16.07
CA ASP A 35 26.75 3.06 15.64
C ASP A 35 26.96 3.56 14.19
N GLY A 36 26.23 4.59 13.80
CA GLY A 36 26.38 5.26 12.49
C GLY A 36 25.60 4.63 11.34
N LEU A 37 25.05 3.41 11.52
CA LEU A 37 24.13 2.78 10.56
C LEU A 37 22.69 3.07 10.93
N SER A 38 21.83 3.32 9.94
CA SER A 38 20.40 3.41 10.18
C SER A 38 19.84 2.01 10.48
N LEU A 39 18.78 1.94 11.29
CA LEU A 39 18.09 0.66 11.50
C LEU A 39 17.41 0.18 10.21
N PHE A 40 17.13 1.10 9.29
CA PHE A 40 16.58 0.77 7.98
C PHE A 40 17.55 -0.06 7.11
N ASP A 41 18.86 0.21 7.19
CA ASP A 41 19.88 -0.54 6.44
C ASP A 41 19.86 -2.05 6.78
N LEU A 42 19.42 -2.38 7.99
CA LEU A 42 19.28 -3.77 8.47
C LEU A 42 17.98 -4.45 8.00
N THR A 43 17.02 -3.67 7.52
CA THR A 43 15.78 -4.17 6.91
C THR A 43 15.87 -4.32 5.39
N SER A 44 17.04 -4.02 4.82
CA SER A 44 17.34 -4.07 3.40
C SER A 44 18.63 -4.85 3.14
N ASP A 45 18.96 -5.07 1.87
CA ASP A 45 20.22 -5.74 1.47
C ASP A 45 21.49 -4.88 1.68
N VAL A 46 21.34 -3.67 2.21
CA VAL A 46 22.47 -2.74 2.41
C VAL A 46 23.41 -3.22 3.53
N SER A 47 22.87 -3.87 4.56
CA SER A 47 23.67 -4.40 5.67
C SER A 47 23.35 -5.89 5.93
N PRO A 48 23.78 -6.79 5.04
CA PRO A 48 23.52 -8.22 5.20
C PRO A 48 24.23 -8.79 6.44
N ALA A 49 23.77 -9.95 6.91
CA ALA A 49 24.39 -10.65 8.01
C ALA A 49 25.86 -10.98 7.70
N PRO A 50 26.80 -10.68 8.63
CA PRO A 50 28.20 -11.00 8.40
C PRO A 50 28.38 -12.52 8.30
N PRO A 51 29.32 -12.99 7.46
CA PRO A 51 29.59 -14.43 7.32
C PRO A 51 30.07 -15.04 8.62
N ALA A 52 29.91 -16.36 8.77
CA ALA A 52 30.33 -17.09 9.97
C ALA A 52 31.82 -16.95 10.28
N THR A 53 32.64 -16.67 9.26
CA THR A 53 34.08 -16.44 9.36
C THR A 53 34.45 -15.02 9.82
N ALA A 54 33.50 -14.10 9.90
CA ALA A 54 33.74 -12.74 10.37
C ALA A 54 34.12 -12.75 11.88
N ASP A 55 34.82 -11.70 12.30
CA ASP A 55 35.18 -11.49 13.70
C ASP A 55 33.96 -11.58 14.62
N SER A 56 34.18 -12.18 15.82
CA SER A 56 33.09 -12.35 16.79
C SER A 56 32.50 -11.02 17.25
N THR A 57 33.29 -9.97 17.32
CA THR A 57 32.88 -8.62 17.69
C THR A 57 31.94 -8.04 16.62
N VAL A 58 32.32 -8.18 15.36
CA VAL A 58 31.49 -7.71 14.20
C VAL A 58 30.16 -8.45 14.19
N ARG A 59 30.17 -9.77 14.39
CA ARG A 59 28.93 -10.55 14.45
C ARG A 59 28.02 -10.15 15.61
N SER A 60 28.62 -9.93 16.79
CA SER A 60 27.87 -9.51 17.98
C SER A 60 27.25 -8.12 17.81
N GLN A 61 28.01 -7.17 17.29
CA GLN A 61 27.52 -5.82 17.00
C GLN A 61 26.37 -5.85 15.99
N TRP A 62 26.54 -6.60 14.90
CA TRP A 62 25.47 -6.78 13.91
C TRP A 62 24.21 -7.39 14.54
N ALA A 63 24.35 -8.46 15.34
CA ALA A 63 23.23 -9.12 16.00
C ALA A 63 22.47 -8.17 16.96
N THR A 64 23.20 -7.31 17.67
CA THR A 64 22.60 -6.30 18.56
C THR A 64 21.77 -5.28 17.77
N ARG A 65 22.31 -4.80 16.65
CA ARG A 65 21.62 -3.85 15.76
C ARG A 65 20.39 -4.49 15.10
N ASP A 66 20.54 -5.73 14.60
CA ASP A 66 19.42 -6.48 14.04
C ASP A 66 18.30 -6.69 15.07
N ALA A 67 18.64 -6.99 16.31
CA ALA A 67 17.66 -7.10 17.38
C ALA A 67 16.95 -5.76 17.66
N ALA A 68 17.67 -4.65 17.63
CA ALA A 68 17.08 -3.30 17.79
C ALA A 68 16.13 -2.98 16.64
N ALA A 69 16.50 -3.25 15.39
CA ALA A 69 15.65 -3.05 14.23
C ALA A 69 14.38 -3.92 14.28
N ARG A 70 14.52 -5.22 14.64
CA ARG A 70 13.35 -6.10 14.85
C ARG A 70 12.42 -5.59 15.95
N LEU A 71 12.98 -5.10 17.05
CA LEU A 71 12.18 -4.55 18.13
C LEU A 71 11.43 -3.30 17.69
N ALA A 72 12.09 -2.41 16.93
CA ALA A 72 11.49 -1.23 16.37
C ALA A 72 10.29 -1.58 15.47
N VAL A 73 10.45 -2.46 14.49
CA VAL A 73 9.34 -2.92 13.64
C VAL A 73 8.19 -3.51 14.47
N ARG A 74 8.50 -4.42 15.42
CA ARG A 74 7.48 -5.06 16.26
C ARG A 74 6.70 -4.09 17.14
N ARG A 75 7.32 -3.03 17.64
CA ARG A 75 6.63 -2.03 18.48
C ARG A 75 5.54 -1.29 17.74
N HIS A 76 5.67 -1.14 16.42
CA HIS A 76 4.68 -0.46 15.58
C HIS A 76 3.62 -1.41 15.00
N LEU A 77 3.70 -2.72 15.31
CA LEU A 77 2.65 -3.68 15.00
C LEU A 77 1.68 -3.83 16.19
N PRO A 78 0.38 -4.05 15.94
CA PRO A 78 -0.59 -4.39 16.98
C PRO A 78 -0.17 -5.64 17.76
N THR A 79 -0.50 -5.70 19.02
CA THR A 79 -0.13 -6.83 19.89
C THR A 79 -0.64 -8.18 19.35
N THR A 80 -1.84 -8.19 18.76
CA THR A 80 -2.44 -9.37 18.11
C THR A 80 -1.62 -9.89 16.93
N GLU A 81 -0.99 -8.99 16.17
CA GLU A 81 -0.21 -9.34 14.99
C GLU A 81 1.23 -9.76 15.33
N ARG A 82 1.77 -9.29 16.46
CA ARG A 82 3.17 -9.61 16.87
C ARG A 82 3.42 -11.11 16.97
N ALA A 83 2.42 -11.90 17.34
CA ALA A 83 2.53 -13.34 17.43
C ALA A 83 2.81 -14.00 16.07
N HIS A 84 2.16 -13.53 15.00
CA HIS A 84 2.36 -14.03 13.64
C HIS A 84 3.80 -13.83 13.13
N PHE A 85 4.46 -12.77 13.60
CA PHE A 85 5.81 -12.41 13.18
C PHE A 85 6.89 -12.88 14.15
N SER A 86 6.56 -13.67 15.18
CA SER A 86 7.50 -14.13 16.19
C SER A 86 8.58 -15.07 15.65
N GLN A 87 8.30 -15.78 14.56
CA GLN A 87 9.19 -16.73 13.92
C GLN A 87 10.36 -16.08 13.16
N TYR A 88 10.24 -14.83 12.74
CA TYR A 88 11.26 -14.16 11.94
C TYR A 88 12.46 -13.74 12.79
N ARG A 89 13.65 -14.20 12.41
CA ARG A 89 14.88 -14.10 13.20
C ARG A 89 15.80 -12.94 12.79
N SER A 90 15.58 -12.33 11.61
CA SER A 90 16.30 -11.13 11.19
C SER A 90 15.34 -9.96 10.93
N ALA A 91 15.86 -8.74 11.02
CA ALA A 91 15.07 -7.53 10.76
C ALA A 91 14.58 -7.50 9.32
N GLN A 92 15.41 -7.88 8.37
CA GLN A 92 15.06 -7.96 6.96
C GLN A 92 13.89 -8.91 6.73
N THR A 93 14.01 -10.19 7.15
CA THR A 93 12.94 -11.18 6.93
C THR A 93 11.65 -10.80 7.65
N LEU A 94 11.74 -10.15 8.81
CA LEU A 94 10.56 -9.61 9.50
C LEU A 94 9.91 -8.49 8.71
N TYR A 95 10.69 -7.52 8.25
CA TYR A 95 10.19 -6.38 7.48
C TYR A 95 9.53 -6.84 6.17
N ASP A 96 10.21 -7.70 5.40
CA ASP A 96 9.69 -8.28 4.16
C ASP A 96 8.38 -9.03 4.39
N ALA A 97 8.29 -9.80 5.49
CA ALA A 97 7.07 -10.53 5.84
C ALA A 97 5.91 -9.59 6.20
N VAL A 98 6.18 -8.48 6.90
CA VAL A 98 5.18 -7.45 7.20
C VAL A 98 4.70 -6.79 5.91
N VAL A 99 5.65 -6.38 5.06
CA VAL A 99 5.31 -5.80 3.75
C VAL A 99 4.51 -6.80 2.91
N ALA A 100 4.96 -8.03 2.78
CA ALA A 100 4.28 -9.06 1.99
C ALA A 100 2.85 -9.35 2.49
N ARG A 101 2.62 -9.25 3.81
CA ARG A 101 1.32 -9.53 4.41
C ARG A 101 0.31 -8.41 4.17
N TYR A 102 0.74 -7.16 4.29
CA TYR A 102 -0.18 -6.00 4.29
C TYR A 102 -0.05 -5.13 3.05
N TYR A 103 1.12 -5.11 2.43
CA TYR A 103 1.32 -4.42 1.18
C TYR A 103 0.92 -5.34 0.04
N SER A 104 -0.29 -5.17 -0.45
CA SER A 104 -0.68 -5.72 -1.74
C SER A 104 -0.61 -4.59 -2.76
N PRO A 105 0.41 -4.59 -3.64
CA PRO A 105 0.49 -3.61 -4.73
C PRO A 105 -0.81 -3.58 -5.54
N ALA A 106 -1.44 -4.75 -5.68
CA ALA A 106 -2.73 -4.87 -6.33
C ALA A 106 -3.86 -4.21 -5.53
N THR A 107 -3.89 -4.35 -4.20
CA THR A 107 -4.94 -3.76 -3.36
C THR A 107 -4.75 -2.25 -3.20
N ALA A 108 -3.52 -1.78 -3.04
CA ALA A 108 -3.21 -0.35 -2.97
C ALA A 108 -3.46 0.34 -4.32
N ALA A 109 -3.05 -0.28 -5.42
CA ALA A 109 -3.38 0.20 -6.76
C ALA A 109 -4.89 0.15 -7.03
N LEU A 110 -5.60 -0.87 -6.52
CA LEU A 110 -7.05 -0.95 -6.60
C LEU A 110 -7.72 0.21 -5.86
N SER A 111 -7.34 0.51 -4.62
CA SER A 111 -7.96 1.61 -3.86
C SER A 111 -7.69 2.96 -4.50
N ARG A 112 -6.44 3.24 -4.87
CA ARG A 112 -6.02 4.54 -5.41
C ARG A 112 -6.46 4.79 -6.85
N LEU A 113 -6.49 3.73 -7.67
CA LEU A 113 -6.79 3.85 -9.10
C LEU A 113 -8.23 3.46 -9.42
N PHE A 114 -8.78 2.51 -8.70
CA PHE A 114 -10.06 1.91 -9.01
C PHE A 114 -11.24 2.71 -8.43
N LEU A 115 -11.15 3.19 -7.18
CA LEU A 115 -12.22 3.96 -6.58
C LEU A 115 -12.46 5.30 -7.29
N PRO A 116 -11.44 6.12 -7.60
CA PRO A 116 -11.65 7.34 -8.40
C PRO A 116 -12.12 7.06 -9.82
N TYR A 117 -11.77 5.89 -10.38
CA TYR A 117 -12.28 5.46 -11.68
C TYR A 117 -13.75 5.05 -11.61
N LEU A 118 -14.14 4.23 -10.60
CA LEU A 118 -15.52 3.77 -10.43
C LEU A 118 -16.49 4.90 -10.02
N PHE A 119 -16.00 5.79 -9.15
CA PHE A 119 -16.80 6.84 -8.52
C PHE A 119 -16.15 8.21 -8.75
N PRO A 120 -16.04 8.68 -10.04
CA PRO A 120 -15.47 9.98 -10.30
C PRO A 120 -16.32 11.08 -9.64
N ASP A 121 -15.66 12.08 -9.07
CA ASP A 121 -16.36 13.29 -8.62
C ASP A 121 -16.84 14.07 -9.84
N LEU A 122 -18.12 13.94 -10.17
CA LEU A 122 -18.71 14.57 -11.34
C LEU A 122 -18.67 16.11 -11.28
N ALA A 123 -18.60 16.70 -10.07
CA ALA A 123 -18.50 18.14 -9.90
C ALA A 123 -17.13 18.68 -10.37
N ALA A 124 -16.11 17.83 -10.39
CA ALA A 124 -14.77 18.19 -10.89
C ALA A 124 -14.71 18.30 -12.43
N PHE A 125 -15.72 17.83 -13.16
CA PHE A 125 -15.72 17.79 -14.63
C PHE A 125 -16.83 18.69 -15.22
N PRO A 126 -16.51 19.94 -15.57
CA PRO A 126 -17.48 20.88 -16.12
C PRO A 126 -17.98 20.47 -17.51
N ARG A 127 -17.25 19.61 -18.22
CA ARG A 127 -17.62 19.12 -19.55
C ARG A 127 -17.54 17.60 -19.63
N VAL A 128 -18.44 16.99 -20.36
CA VAL A 128 -18.47 15.53 -20.59
C VAL A 128 -17.16 15.03 -21.24
N ALA A 129 -16.56 15.83 -22.11
CA ALA A 129 -15.27 15.49 -22.74
C ALA A 129 -14.15 15.34 -21.71
N ASP A 130 -14.13 16.17 -20.68
CA ASP A 130 -13.13 16.09 -19.61
C ASP A 130 -13.32 14.82 -18.76
N LEU A 131 -14.56 14.45 -18.47
CA LEU A 131 -14.90 13.20 -17.80
C LEU A 131 -14.47 11.98 -18.63
N ILE A 132 -14.74 11.97 -19.94
CA ILE A 132 -14.34 10.87 -20.84
C ILE A 132 -12.80 10.76 -20.85
N THR A 133 -12.11 11.88 -20.94
CA THR A 133 -10.63 11.90 -20.90
C THR A 133 -10.11 11.37 -19.56
N HIS A 134 -10.73 11.76 -18.44
CA HIS A 134 -10.39 11.23 -17.12
C HIS A 134 -10.58 9.72 -17.05
N LEU A 135 -11.72 9.19 -17.49
CA LEU A 135 -12.00 7.76 -17.48
C LEU A 135 -11.00 6.95 -18.33
N ARG A 136 -10.68 7.45 -19.53
CA ARG A 136 -9.67 6.82 -20.41
C ARG A 136 -8.28 6.82 -19.78
N THR A 137 -7.88 7.93 -19.17
CA THR A 137 -6.59 8.04 -18.48
C THR A 137 -6.52 7.12 -17.27
N SER A 138 -7.61 7.02 -16.51
CA SER A 138 -7.71 6.13 -15.35
C SER A 138 -7.68 4.66 -15.76
N ASP A 139 -8.36 4.28 -16.86
CA ASP A 139 -8.28 2.91 -17.42
C ASP A 139 -6.85 2.57 -17.87
N ALA A 140 -6.17 3.48 -18.55
CA ALA A 140 -4.79 3.29 -18.97
C ALA A 140 -3.85 3.12 -17.76
N ARG A 141 -4.01 3.95 -16.71
CA ARG A 141 -3.25 3.84 -15.46
C ARG A 141 -3.51 2.52 -14.75
N TYR A 142 -4.77 2.08 -14.67
CA TYR A 142 -5.13 0.80 -14.10
C TYR A 142 -4.41 -0.35 -14.80
N ARG A 143 -4.44 -0.38 -16.14
CA ARG A 143 -3.80 -1.43 -16.96
C ARG A 143 -2.27 -1.41 -16.87
N THR A 144 -1.67 -0.24 -16.64
CA THR A 144 -0.20 -0.10 -16.54
C THR A 144 0.32 -0.44 -15.14
N ALA A 145 -0.48 -0.15 -14.10
CA ALA A 145 -0.07 -0.35 -12.71
C ALA A 145 -0.23 -1.79 -12.22
N LEU A 146 -1.00 -2.62 -12.93
CA LEU A 146 -1.30 -3.98 -12.51
C LEU A 146 -0.75 -5.01 -13.50
N PRO A 147 -0.39 -6.21 -13.03
CA PRO A 147 0.04 -7.30 -13.91
C PRO A 147 -1.02 -7.60 -14.99
N ALA A 148 -0.59 -7.84 -16.23
CA ALA A 148 -1.49 -8.11 -17.35
C ALA A 148 -2.45 -9.29 -17.09
N GLU A 149 -1.97 -10.33 -16.40
CA GLU A 149 -2.79 -11.49 -16.03
C GLU A 149 -3.90 -11.11 -15.03
N PHE A 150 -3.60 -10.16 -14.11
CA PHE A 150 -4.60 -9.67 -13.18
C PHE A 150 -5.66 -8.85 -13.90
N CYS A 151 -5.27 -7.95 -14.80
CA CYS A 151 -6.18 -7.12 -15.60
C CYS A 151 -7.07 -7.98 -16.52
N ALA A 152 -6.53 -9.08 -17.07
CA ALA A 152 -7.29 -10.01 -17.91
C ALA A 152 -8.39 -10.74 -17.11
N LYS A 153 -8.10 -11.12 -15.86
CA LYS A 153 -9.08 -11.78 -14.97
C LYS A 153 -10.05 -10.81 -14.31
N ASN A 154 -9.62 -9.56 -14.12
CA ASN A 154 -10.38 -8.51 -13.44
C ASN A 154 -10.43 -7.26 -14.33
N PRO A 155 -11.14 -7.29 -15.47
CA PRO A 155 -11.29 -6.10 -16.29
C PRO A 155 -12.02 -5.02 -15.51
N PRO A 156 -11.68 -3.74 -15.71
CA PRO A 156 -12.39 -2.63 -15.09
C PRO A 156 -13.89 -2.76 -15.40
N PRO A 157 -14.77 -2.72 -14.41
CA PRO A 157 -16.21 -2.84 -14.64
C PRO A 157 -16.77 -1.55 -15.20
N LEU A 158 -16.46 -1.27 -16.46
CA LEU A 158 -16.86 -0.05 -17.16
C LEU A 158 -18.38 0.22 -17.06
N TYR A 159 -19.18 -0.84 -17.06
CA TYR A 159 -20.62 -0.70 -16.93
C TYR A 159 -21.04 -0.13 -15.57
N LEU A 160 -20.32 -0.44 -14.46
CA LEU A 160 -20.59 0.14 -13.15
C LEU A 160 -20.28 1.63 -13.14
N THR A 161 -19.16 2.03 -13.75
CA THR A 161 -18.79 3.44 -13.89
C THR A 161 -19.80 4.19 -14.74
N LEU A 162 -20.22 3.62 -15.87
CA LEU A 162 -21.23 4.21 -16.72
C LEU A 162 -22.58 4.31 -15.98
N TYR A 163 -23.00 3.26 -15.29
CA TYR A 163 -24.21 3.28 -14.47
C TYR A 163 -24.15 4.39 -13.41
N TYR A 164 -23.05 4.49 -12.68
CA TYR A 164 -22.83 5.53 -11.67
C TYR A 164 -22.90 6.93 -12.27
N VAL A 165 -22.22 7.17 -13.40
CA VAL A 165 -22.23 8.45 -14.10
C VAL A 165 -23.63 8.79 -14.59
N VAL A 166 -24.30 7.83 -15.24
CA VAL A 166 -25.64 8.05 -15.83
C VAL A 166 -26.69 8.32 -14.77
N THR A 167 -26.67 7.61 -13.64
CA THR A 167 -27.64 7.84 -12.54
C THR A 167 -27.50 9.20 -11.87
N ARG A 168 -26.33 9.84 -12.03
CA ARG A 168 -26.03 11.19 -11.47
C ARG A 168 -26.04 12.31 -12.51
N LEU A 169 -26.44 12.03 -13.73
CA LEU A 169 -26.64 13.10 -14.73
C LEU A 169 -27.69 14.08 -14.23
N PRO A 170 -27.47 15.39 -14.45
CA PRO A 170 -28.45 16.42 -14.10
C PRO A 170 -29.78 16.24 -14.85
N ASP A 171 -30.86 16.78 -14.30
CA ASP A 171 -32.20 16.63 -14.88
C ASP A 171 -32.32 17.17 -16.30
N SER A 172 -31.46 18.10 -16.70
CA SER A 172 -31.39 18.57 -18.10
C SER A 172 -31.01 17.44 -19.10
N LEU A 173 -30.40 16.34 -18.61
CA LEU A 173 -30.03 15.16 -19.39
C LEU A 173 -30.89 13.94 -19.05
N ARG A 174 -32.08 14.16 -18.46
CA ARG A 174 -32.98 13.09 -18.03
C ARG A 174 -33.32 12.10 -19.16
N VAL A 175 -33.59 12.60 -20.36
CA VAL A 175 -33.91 11.76 -21.52
C VAL A 175 -32.76 10.77 -21.83
N VAL A 176 -31.50 11.23 -21.75
CA VAL A 176 -30.33 10.38 -21.98
C VAL A 176 -30.22 9.35 -20.86
N ARG A 177 -30.42 9.77 -19.60
CA ARG A 177 -30.40 8.91 -18.43
C ARG A 177 -31.46 7.79 -18.55
N ASP A 178 -32.69 8.17 -18.81
CA ASP A 178 -33.83 7.24 -18.86
C ASP A 178 -33.68 6.26 -20.03
N HIS A 179 -33.17 6.71 -21.19
CA HIS A 179 -32.85 5.84 -22.32
C HIS A 179 -31.77 4.81 -21.96
N PHE A 180 -30.70 5.24 -21.32
CA PHE A 180 -29.60 4.34 -20.94
C PHE A 180 -30.04 3.29 -19.92
N LEU A 181 -30.92 3.63 -18.99
CA LEU A 181 -31.42 2.74 -17.92
C LEU A 181 -32.55 1.81 -18.40
N SER A 182 -33.10 2.03 -19.59
CA SER A 182 -34.18 1.23 -20.16
C SER A 182 -33.71 0.12 -21.10
N VAL A 183 -32.39 0.04 -21.40
CA VAL A 183 -31.74 -0.98 -22.20
C VAL A 183 -31.14 -2.05 -21.29
#